data_eb0408f7609b87302837c8bf6cf135b4
#
_entry.id   eb0408f7609b87302837c8bf6cf135b4
#
_cell.length_a   1.000
_cell.length_b   1.000
_cell.length_c   1.000
_cell.angle_alpha   90.00
_cell.angle_beta   90.00
_cell.angle_gamma   90.00
#
_symmetry.space_group_name_H-M   'P 1'
#
loop_
_entity.id
_entity.type
_entity.pdbx_description
1 polymer ?
#
loop_
_entity_poly.entity_id
_entity_poly.type
_entity_poly.pdbx_seq_one_letter_code
_entity_poly.pdbx_strand_id
1 'polypeptide(L)'
;MLTNAEKEQLLGVLDTARKRLAKVGERALNYSMNHERNIGRDSIDESMEEEIFSTEMRLHDREKYLLAKVDKQFARLKDGSIDVCEDCGEKIAFKRLLARPVTTLCIDCKEQNEREEAAVEQAGQGAGLDAGGLGELGVADE
;
A
#
# COMPACT_ATOMS: atom_id res chain seq x y z
N MET A 1 12.96 22.45 11.66
CA MET A 1 11.53 22.88 11.56
C MET A 1 11.28 23.40 10.17
N LEU A 2 10.17 23.01 9.59
CA LEU A 2 9.75 23.49 8.27
C LEU A 2 9.31 24.98 8.36
N THR A 3 9.62 25.74 7.34
CA THR A 3 9.15 27.12 7.20
C THR A 3 7.65 27.14 6.86
N ASN A 4 6.99 28.27 7.08
CA ASN A 4 5.57 28.41 6.74
C ASN A 4 5.30 28.18 5.25
N ALA A 5 6.19 28.63 4.36
CA ALA A 5 6.10 28.40 2.93
C ALA A 5 6.19 26.90 2.57
N GLU A 6 7.09 26.16 3.21
CA GLU A 6 7.21 24.71 3.02
C GLU A 6 5.98 23.96 3.52
N LYS A 7 5.40 24.39 4.64
CA LYS A 7 4.14 23.81 5.14
C LYS A 7 2.98 24.04 4.19
N GLU A 8 2.87 25.21 3.61
CA GLU A 8 1.83 25.52 2.61
C GLU A 8 1.99 24.69 1.34
N GLN A 9 3.21 24.48 0.88
CA GLN A 9 3.48 23.61 -0.27
C GLN A 9 3.10 22.16 0.03
N LEU A 10 3.46 21.63 1.19
CA LEU A 10 3.06 20.29 1.61
C LEU A 10 1.54 20.15 1.75
N LEU A 11 0.88 21.16 2.30
CA LEU A 11 -0.58 21.19 2.40
C LEU A 11 -1.22 21.08 1.01
N GLY A 12 -0.73 21.83 0.04
CA GLY A 12 -1.20 21.78 -1.35
C GLY A 12 -1.01 20.41 -2.00
N VAL A 13 0.15 19.78 -1.79
CA VAL A 13 0.44 18.45 -2.32
C VAL A 13 -0.44 17.39 -1.68
N LEU A 14 -0.62 17.43 -0.37
CA LEU A 14 -1.50 16.52 0.36
C LEU A 14 -2.98 16.67 -0.05
N ASP A 15 -3.46 17.89 -0.19
CA ASP A 15 -4.83 18.16 -0.65
C ASP A 15 -5.08 17.64 -2.07
N THR A 16 -4.13 17.83 -2.97
CA THR A 16 -4.18 17.29 -4.34
C THR A 16 -4.21 15.77 -4.34
N ALA A 17 -3.37 15.13 -3.53
CA ALA A 17 -3.36 13.68 -3.37
C ALA A 17 -4.68 13.15 -2.82
N ARG A 18 -5.24 13.80 -1.80
CA ARG A 18 -6.54 13.46 -1.21
C ARG A 18 -7.67 13.52 -2.22
N LYS A 19 -7.75 14.58 -3.00
CA LYS A 19 -8.78 14.76 -4.05
C LYS A 19 -8.68 13.68 -5.13
N ARG A 20 -7.45 13.33 -5.55
CA ARG A 20 -7.22 12.27 -6.53
C ARG A 20 -7.68 10.90 -6.02
N LEU A 21 -7.32 10.56 -4.79
CA LEU A 21 -7.70 9.30 -4.16
C LEU A 21 -9.21 9.19 -3.95
N ALA A 22 -9.88 10.27 -3.54
CA ALA A 22 -11.33 10.30 -3.39
C ALA A 22 -12.06 10.01 -4.71
N LYS A 23 -11.60 10.56 -5.84
CA LYS A 23 -12.20 10.29 -7.16
C LYS A 23 -12.07 8.82 -7.59
N VAL A 24 -10.95 8.18 -7.29
CA VAL A 24 -10.76 6.76 -7.59
C VAL A 24 -11.71 5.91 -6.74
N GLY A 25 -11.87 6.24 -5.47
CA GLY A 25 -12.82 5.59 -4.57
C GLY A 25 -14.26 5.68 -5.06
N GLU A 26 -14.70 6.84 -5.56
CA GLU A 26 -16.04 7.02 -6.15
C GLU A 26 -16.24 6.16 -7.39
N ARG A 27 -15.26 6.05 -8.28
CA ARG A 27 -15.34 5.19 -9.47
C ARG A 27 -15.51 3.73 -9.12
N ALA A 28 -14.73 3.23 -8.17
CA ALA A 28 -14.83 1.86 -7.70
C ALA A 28 -16.20 1.56 -7.06
N LEU A 29 -16.72 2.49 -6.27
CA LEU A 29 -18.04 2.36 -5.67
C LEU A 29 -19.16 2.34 -6.72
N ASN A 30 -19.12 3.24 -7.71
CA ASN A 30 -20.06 3.29 -8.81
C ASN A 30 -20.03 2.01 -9.65
N TYR A 31 -18.84 1.48 -9.90
CA TYR A 31 -18.69 0.20 -10.59
C TYR A 31 -19.33 -0.96 -9.82
N SER A 32 -19.10 -1.04 -8.51
CA SER A 32 -19.71 -2.05 -7.64
C SER A 32 -21.23 -2.00 -7.66
N MET A 33 -21.82 -0.81 -7.53
CA MET A 33 -23.28 -0.62 -7.58
C MET A 33 -23.88 -1.00 -8.92
N ASN A 34 -23.20 -0.74 -10.03
CA ASN A 34 -23.64 -1.11 -11.36
C ASN A 34 -23.50 -2.62 -11.62
N HIS A 35 -22.48 -3.26 -11.04
CA HIS A 35 -22.29 -4.71 -11.15
C HIS A 35 -23.45 -5.49 -10.53
N GLU A 36 -23.92 -5.11 -9.36
CA GLU A 36 -25.07 -5.76 -8.70
C GLU A 36 -26.35 -5.69 -9.52
N ARG A 37 -26.53 -4.67 -10.36
CA ARG A 37 -27.70 -4.52 -11.24
C ARG A 37 -27.67 -5.41 -12.49
N ASN A 38 -26.50 -5.90 -12.88
CA ASN A 38 -26.28 -6.67 -14.10
C ASN A 38 -26.21 -8.20 -13.88
N ILE A 39 -26.55 -8.68 -12.70
CA ILE A 39 -26.59 -10.11 -12.39
C ILE A 39 -27.66 -10.77 -13.26
N GLY A 40 -27.26 -11.66 -14.20
CA GLY A 40 -28.18 -12.42 -15.04
C GLY A 40 -27.81 -12.53 -16.52
N ARG A 41 -26.58 -12.17 -16.89
CA ARG A 41 -26.03 -12.35 -18.24
C ARG A 41 -25.24 -13.66 -18.36
N ASP A 42 -24.98 -14.04 -19.61
CA ASP A 42 -24.35 -15.28 -20.03
C ASP A 42 -23.08 -15.65 -19.24
N SER A 43 -22.85 -16.94 -18.97
CA SER A 43 -21.82 -17.43 -18.04
C SER A 43 -20.37 -17.05 -18.40
N ILE A 44 -20.09 -16.74 -19.66
CA ILE A 44 -18.74 -16.31 -20.10
C ILE A 44 -18.50 -14.83 -19.76
N ASP A 45 -19.51 -14.00 -19.92
CA ASP A 45 -19.46 -12.59 -19.55
C ASP A 45 -19.39 -12.41 -18.02
N GLU A 46 -20.07 -13.30 -17.29
CA GLU A 46 -20.06 -13.32 -15.82
C GLU A 46 -18.66 -13.54 -15.22
N SER A 47 -17.87 -14.46 -15.79
CA SER A 47 -16.50 -14.71 -15.33
C SER A 47 -15.56 -13.52 -15.55
N MET A 48 -15.69 -12.84 -16.69
CA MET A 48 -14.91 -11.62 -16.98
C MET A 48 -15.33 -10.46 -16.09
N GLU A 49 -16.62 -10.31 -15.84
CA GLU A 49 -17.16 -9.28 -14.94
C GLU A 49 -16.70 -9.49 -13.50
N GLU A 50 -16.65 -10.73 -13.01
CA GLU A 50 -16.13 -11.07 -11.68
C GLU A 50 -14.64 -10.72 -11.54
N GLU A 51 -13.84 -10.99 -12.56
CA GLU A 51 -12.41 -10.65 -12.55
C GLU A 51 -12.19 -9.14 -12.52
N ILE A 52 -12.93 -8.38 -13.32
CA ILE A 52 -12.91 -6.92 -13.31
C ILE A 52 -13.37 -6.38 -11.96
N PHE A 53 -14.47 -6.90 -11.42
CA PHE A 53 -14.97 -6.52 -10.10
C PHE A 53 -13.94 -6.77 -8.99
N SER A 54 -13.29 -7.94 -8.99
CA SER A 54 -12.24 -8.27 -8.02
C SER A 54 -11.06 -7.31 -8.12
N THR A 55 -10.65 -6.93 -9.34
CA THR A 55 -9.57 -5.96 -9.57
C THR A 55 -9.95 -4.57 -9.08
N GLU A 56 -11.18 -4.11 -9.37
CA GLU A 56 -11.68 -2.81 -8.90
C GLU A 56 -11.77 -2.75 -7.37
N MET A 57 -12.19 -3.84 -6.70
CA MET A 57 -12.22 -3.92 -5.25
C MET A 57 -10.82 -3.83 -4.62
N ARG A 58 -9.82 -4.47 -5.22
CA ARG A 58 -8.42 -4.37 -4.77
C ARG A 58 -7.89 -2.95 -4.91
N LEU A 59 -8.20 -2.28 -6.02
CA LEU A 59 -7.84 -0.88 -6.22
C LEU A 59 -8.52 0.03 -5.20
N HIS A 60 -9.79 -0.18 -4.94
CA HIS A 60 -10.54 0.57 -3.92
C HIS A 60 -9.91 0.41 -2.53
N ASP A 61 -9.56 -0.81 -2.11
CA ASP A 61 -8.93 -1.07 -0.83
C ASP A 61 -7.56 -0.41 -0.72
N ARG A 62 -6.77 -0.46 -1.79
CA ARG A 62 -5.48 0.23 -1.87
C ARG A 62 -5.63 1.75 -1.73
N GLU A 63 -6.60 2.34 -2.44
CA GLU A 63 -6.86 3.78 -2.38
C GLU A 63 -7.34 4.21 -1.00
N LYS A 64 -8.22 3.43 -0.38
CA LYS A 64 -8.67 3.65 1.00
C LYS A 64 -7.50 3.64 1.99
N TYR A 65 -6.57 2.70 1.84
CA TYR A 65 -5.36 2.62 2.65
C TYR A 65 -4.44 3.84 2.46
N LEU A 66 -4.24 4.27 1.20
CA LEU A 66 -3.47 5.48 0.90
C LEU A 66 -4.14 6.75 1.42
N LEU A 67 -5.46 6.83 1.35
CA LEU A 67 -6.23 7.96 1.89
C LEU A 67 -6.06 8.08 3.40
N ALA A 68 -6.09 6.98 4.13
CA ALA A 68 -5.80 6.96 5.58
C ALA A 68 -4.38 7.46 5.88
N LYS A 69 -3.39 7.12 5.06
CA LYS A 69 -2.02 7.66 5.18
C LYS A 69 -1.96 9.17 4.93
N VAL A 70 -2.69 9.66 3.96
CA VAL A 70 -2.78 11.11 3.68
C VAL A 70 -3.40 11.84 4.86
N ASP A 71 -4.48 11.33 5.42
CA ASP A 71 -5.15 11.93 6.59
C ASP A 71 -4.22 11.94 7.83
N LYS A 72 -3.44 10.88 8.02
CA LYS A 72 -2.39 10.83 9.07
C LYS A 72 -1.35 11.94 8.88
N GLN A 73 -0.94 12.20 7.65
CA GLN A 73 0.03 13.26 7.34
C GLN A 73 -0.55 14.67 7.56
N PHE A 74 -1.83 14.88 7.29
CA PHE A 74 -2.50 16.13 7.65
C PHE A 74 -2.45 16.39 9.17
N ALA A 75 -2.71 15.39 9.98
CA ALA A 75 -2.59 15.49 11.43
C ALA A 75 -1.16 15.82 11.86
N ARG A 76 -0.16 15.14 11.29
CA ARG A 76 1.27 15.40 11.57
C ARG A 76 1.72 16.79 11.12
N LEU A 77 1.16 17.30 10.04
CA LEU A 77 1.44 18.66 9.58
C LEU A 77 0.90 19.70 10.57
N LYS A 78 -0.28 19.49 11.13
CA LYS A 78 -0.87 20.36 12.18
C LYS A 78 -0.04 20.33 13.46
N ASP A 79 0.42 19.16 13.87
CA ASP A 79 1.22 18.98 15.08
C ASP A 79 2.67 19.44 14.90
N GLY A 80 3.10 19.68 13.66
CA GLY A 80 4.48 20.05 13.33
C GLY A 80 5.47 18.89 13.34
N SER A 81 5.00 17.65 13.37
CA SER A 81 5.82 16.43 13.40
C SER A 81 6.01 15.75 12.03
N ILE A 82 5.53 16.36 10.95
CA ILE A 82 5.59 15.78 9.60
C ILE A 82 7.02 15.56 9.11
N ASP A 83 7.96 16.36 9.56
CA ASP A 83 9.38 16.29 9.23
C ASP A 83 10.21 15.39 10.15
N VAL A 84 9.56 14.69 11.08
CA VAL A 84 10.22 13.80 12.04
C VAL A 84 9.99 12.34 11.64
N CYS A 85 11.07 11.57 11.54
CA CYS A 85 11.00 10.13 11.31
C CYS A 85 10.36 9.40 12.49
N GLU A 86 9.44 8.48 12.24
CA GLU A 86 8.77 7.70 13.30
C GLU A 86 9.70 6.67 13.95
N ASP A 87 10.71 6.18 13.24
CA ASP A 87 11.63 5.15 13.73
C ASP A 87 12.81 5.72 14.50
N CYS A 88 13.57 6.65 13.90
CA CYS A 88 14.80 7.17 14.50
C CYS A 88 14.65 8.58 15.11
N GLY A 89 13.56 9.27 14.87
CA GLY A 89 13.32 10.64 15.34
C GLY A 89 14.10 11.71 14.62
N GLU A 90 14.89 11.37 13.60
CA GLU A 90 15.63 12.32 12.78
C GLU A 90 14.72 13.06 11.79
N LYS A 91 15.24 14.16 11.26
CA LYS A 91 14.47 14.96 10.30
C LYS A 91 14.41 14.31 8.93
N ILE A 92 13.21 14.31 8.37
CA ILE A 92 12.99 13.92 6.98
C ILE A 92 13.22 15.13 6.08
N ALA A 93 14.01 14.96 5.02
CA ALA A 93 14.29 16.02 4.07
C ALA A 93 13.01 16.53 3.40
N PHE A 94 12.87 17.84 3.27
CA PHE A 94 11.70 18.47 2.63
C PHE A 94 11.48 17.98 1.19
N LYS A 95 12.54 17.81 0.42
CA LYS A 95 12.45 17.24 -0.95
C LYS A 95 11.81 15.85 -0.98
N ARG A 96 12.09 15.03 0.04
CA ARG A 96 11.48 13.70 0.18
C ARG A 96 9.99 13.79 0.50
N LEU A 97 9.61 14.72 1.36
CA LEU A 97 8.21 14.99 1.69
C LEU A 97 7.42 15.50 0.48
N LEU A 98 8.03 16.34 -0.38
CA LEU A 98 7.41 16.78 -1.63
C LEU A 98 7.24 15.64 -2.63
N ALA A 99 8.24 14.77 -2.77
CA ALA A 99 8.19 13.64 -3.68
C ALA A 99 7.20 12.55 -3.21
N ARG A 100 7.18 12.30 -1.89
CA ARG A 100 6.30 11.31 -1.26
C ARG A 100 5.69 11.90 0.02
N PRO A 101 4.59 12.62 -0.08
CA PRO A 101 3.99 13.31 1.07
C PRO A 101 3.45 12.36 2.15
N VAL A 102 3.23 11.10 1.82
CA VAL A 102 2.75 10.07 2.75
C VAL A 102 3.87 9.35 3.51
N THR A 103 5.13 9.73 3.30
CA THR A 103 6.26 9.09 3.98
C THR A 103 6.33 9.48 5.46
N THR A 104 6.59 8.51 6.32
CA THR A 104 6.78 8.71 7.77
C THR A 104 8.20 8.40 8.21
N LEU A 105 9.03 7.88 7.31
CA LEU A 105 10.39 7.42 7.56
C LEU A 105 11.41 8.25 6.77
N CYS A 106 12.60 8.43 7.36
CA CYS A 106 13.76 8.95 6.64
C CYS A 106 14.28 7.93 5.60
N ILE A 107 15.22 8.32 4.77
CA ILE A 107 15.76 7.45 3.72
C ILE A 107 16.38 6.20 4.33
N ASP A 108 17.23 6.38 5.34
CA ASP A 108 18.00 5.30 5.97
C ASP A 108 17.09 4.24 6.62
N CYS A 109 16.10 4.68 7.40
CA CYS A 109 15.11 3.76 8.00
C CYS A 109 14.28 3.05 6.94
N LYS A 110 13.90 3.72 5.86
CA LYS A 110 13.13 3.09 4.79
C LYS A 110 13.95 2.04 4.04
N GLU A 111 15.20 2.33 3.72
CA GLU A 111 16.10 1.37 3.09
C GLU A 111 16.37 0.16 3.98
N GLN A 112 16.53 0.38 5.27
CA GLN A 112 16.71 -0.71 6.22
C GLN A 112 15.47 -1.63 6.29
N ASN A 113 14.28 -1.04 6.40
CA ASN A 113 13.03 -1.80 6.39
C ASN A 113 12.85 -2.60 5.10
N GLU A 114 13.14 -2.01 3.95
CA GLU A 114 13.09 -2.70 2.65
C GLU A 114 14.08 -3.88 2.57
N ARG A 115 15.28 -3.74 3.13
CA ARG A 115 16.24 -4.85 3.21
C ARG A 115 15.76 -5.98 4.12
N GLU A 116 15.16 -5.63 5.24
CA GLU A 116 14.59 -6.61 6.17
C GLU A 116 13.39 -7.35 5.56
N GLU A 117 12.47 -6.64 4.90
CA GLU A 117 11.34 -7.20 4.16
C GLU A 117 11.82 -8.17 3.06
N ALA A 118 12.81 -7.76 2.25
CA ALA A 118 13.39 -8.59 1.20
C ALA A 118 14.09 -9.86 1.76
N ALA A 119 14.74 -9.76 2.91
CA ALA A 119 15.37 -10.91 3.57
C ALA A 119 14.32 -11.92 4.06
N VAL A 120 13.20 -11.44 4.60
CA VAL A 120 12.07 -12.28 5.03
C VAL A 120 11.40 -12.98 3.84
N GLU A 121 11.19 -12.27 2.72
CA GLU A 121 10.63 -12.86 1.51
C GLU A 121 11.52 -13.97 0.94
N GLN A 122 12.84 -13.76 0.91
CA GLN A 122 13.80 -14.78 0.45
C GLN A 122 13.84 -16.00 1.38
N ALA A 123 13.77 -15.80 2.69
CA ALA A 123 13.70 -16.88 3.65
C ALA A 123 12.38 -17.67 3.54
N GLY A 124 11.27 -16.99 3.27
CA GLY A 124 9.97 -17.63 3.06
C GLY A 124 9.90 -18.49 1.80
N GLN A 125 10.59 -18.09 0.73
CA GLN A 125 10.67 -18.88 -0.50
C GLN A 125 11.59 -20.10 -0.38
N GLY A 126 12.61 -20.03 0.46
CA GLY A 126 13.51 -21.16 0.74
C GLY A 126 12.85 -22.29 1.56
N ALA A 127 11.91 -21.96 2.41
CA ALA A 127 11.20 -22.94 3.23
C ALA A 127 10.15 -23.76 2.45
N GLY A 128 9.76 -23.33 1.25
CA GLY A 128 8.78 -24.01 0.41
C GLY A 128 9.34 -25.13 -0.46
N LEU A 129 10.66 -25.28 -0.57
CA LEU A 129 11.28 -26.27 -1.46
C LEU A 129 11.75 -27.56 -0.75
N ASP A 130 11.68 -27.62 0.57
CA ASP A 130 12.16 -28.78 1.34
C ASP A 130 11.04 -29.77 1.74
N ALA A 131 9.83 -29.58 1.28
CA ALA A 131 8.73 -30.52 1.52
C ALA A 131 8.69 -31.72 0.53
N GLY A 132 9.73 -31.90 -0.30
CA GLY A 132 9.82 -32.97 -1.28
C GLY A 132 10.75 -34.13 -0.93
N GLY A 133 11.35 -34.11 0.22
CA GLY A 133 12.18 -35.21 0.73
C GLY A 133 11.36 -36.26 1.52
N LEU A 134 10.44 -36.92 0.87
CA LEU A 134 9.96 -38.19 1.39
C LEU A 134 11.08 -39.21 1.29
N GLY A 135 11.73 -39.40 2.43
CA GLY A 135 12.70 -40.46 2.61
C GLY A 135 12.12 -41.79 2.22
N GLU A 136 12.78 -42.41 1.32
CA GLU A 136 12.68 -43.80 0.96
C GLU A 136 12.70 -44.64 2.25
N LEU A 137 11.55 -45.18 2.64
CA LEU A 137 11.48 -46.24 3.60
C LEU A 137 12.10 -47.48 2.97
N GLY A 138 13.38 -47.65 3.20
CA GLY A 138 14.06 -48.91 2.92
C GLY A 138 13.39 -50.01 3.76
N VAL A 139 12.59 -50.80 3.09
CA VAL A 139 12.16 -52.09 3.66
C VAL A 139 13.39 -52.97 3.71
N ALA A 140 13.88 -53.18 4.91
CA ALA A 140 14.86 -54.25 5.13
C ALA A 140 14.10 -55.57 5.00
N ASP A 141 14.39 -56.27 3.93
CA ASP A 141 13.96 -57.61 3.69
C ASP A 141 15.01 -58.55 4.29
N GLU A 142 14.56 -59.44 5.12
CA GLU A 142 15.33 -60.58 5.57
C GLU A 142 15.15 -61.72 4.62
#